data_33732d6d0c63525fb843392cc762d4d1
#
_entry.id   33732d6d0c63525fb843392cc762d4d1
#
_cell.length_a   1.000
_cell.length_b   1.000
_cell.length_c   1.000
_cell.angle_alpha   90.00
_cell.angle_beta   90.00
_cell.angle_gamma   90.00
#
_symmetry.space_group_name_H-M   'P 1'
#
loop_
_entity.id
_entity.type
_entity.pdbx_description
1 polymer ?
#
loop_
_entity_poly.entity_id
_entity_poly.type
_entity_poly.pdbx_seq_one_letter_code
_entity_poly.pdbx_strand_id
1 'polypeptide(L)'
;MYNFIFKKASSKEEMEKSYAIRTKVFCEEQKISKEIEFDNLDHLCSHFLIFDDKKVIATARVRQKEENILKIERVAVLFEFRRLKVGSTLIKNIIQYFINLNENISFILHSQVAVADFYESINFISYGDEFFEDGIPHIAMKYIKTKT
;
A
#
# COMPACT_ATOMS: atom_id res chain seq x y z
N MET A 1 0.87 -19.73 15.33
CA MET A 1 0.89 -19.77 13.86
C MET A 1 -0.03 -18.70 13.30
N TYR A 2 0.44 -17.96 12.32
CA TYR A 2 -0.33 -16.87 11.71
C TYR A 2 -1.20 -17.40 10.58
N ASN A 3 -2.39 -16.83 10.44
CA ASN A 3 -3.31 -17.14 9.35
C ASN A 3 -3.65 -15.83 8.63
N PHE A 4 -2.84 -15.48 7.63
CA PHE A 4 -2.99 -14.22 6.90
C PHE A 4 -3.98 -14.37 5.76
N ILE A 5 -4.99 -13.51 5.74
CA ILE A 5 -6.04 -13.51 4.72
C ILE A 5 -6.09 -12.13 4.07
N PHE A 6 -5.99 -12.10 2.76
CA PHE A 6 -6.11 -10.90 1.93
C PHE A 6 -7.56 -10.64 1.57
N LYS A 7 -8.02 -9.39 1.67
CA LYS A 7 -9.37 -9.02 1.30
C LYS A 7 -9.44 -7.58 0.80
N LYS A 8 -10.28 -7.33 -0.21
CA LYS A 8 -10.66 -5.98 -0.57
C LYS A 8 -11.71 -5.51 0.42
N ALA A 9 -11.52 -4.32 1.00
CA ALA A 9 -12.46 -3.77 1.96
C ALA A 9 -13.80 -3.48 1.29
N SER A 10 -14.90 -3.87 1.90
CA SER A 10 -16.25 -3.74 1.34
C SER A 10 -17.28 -3.20 2.31
N SER A 11 -16.92 -2.95 3.58
CA SER A 11 -17.85 -2.46 4.58
C SER A 11 -17.29 -1.24 5.29
N LYS A 12 -18.21 -0.48 5.92
CA LYS A 12 -17.83 0.67 6.74
C LYS A 12 -16.92 0.24 7.89
N GLU A 13 -17.23 -0.90 8.51
CA GLU A 13 -16.43 -1.43 9.61
C GLU A 13 -15.00 -1.73 9.16
N GLU A 14 -14.84 -2.35 8.00
CA GLU A 14 -13.52 -2.64 7.46
C GLU A 14 -12.75 -1.36 7.14
N MET A 15 -13.43 -0.34 6.61
CA MET A 15 -12.79 0.94 6.34
C MET A 15 -12.35 1.63 7.63
N GLU A 16 -13.15 1.55 8.69
CA GLU A 16 -12.75 2.10 9.99
C GLU A 16 -11.49 1.42 10.52
N LYS A 17 -11.35 0.11 10.33
CA LYS A 17 -10.14 -0.63 10.72
C LYS A 17 -8.93 -0.21 9.89
N SER A 18 -9.11 0.01 8.60
CA SER A 18 -8.06 0.57 7.75
C SER A 18 -7.61 1.94 8.26
N TYR A 19 -8.55 2.83 8.55
CA TYR A 19 -8.24 4.16 9.06
C TYR A 19 -7.50 4.11 10.39
N ALA A 20 -7.86 3.18 11.27
CA ALA A 20 -7.17 3.01 12.55
C ALA A 20 -5.70 2.63 12.37
N ILE A 21 -5.39 1.74 11.42
CA ILE A 21 -4.00 1.37 11.10
C ILE A 21 -3.25 2.58 10.54
N ARG A 22 -3.85 3.32 9.62
CA ARG A 22 -3.23 4.49 9.01
C ARG A 22 -2.95 5.56 10.05
N THR A 23 -3.86 5.79 10.97
CA THR A 23 -3.65 6.72 12.07
C THR A 23 -2.45 6.28 12.92
N LYS A 24 -2.40 5.02 13.28
CA LYS A 24 -1.33 4.49 14.12
C LYS A 24 0.03 4.58 13.44
N VAL A 25 0.11 4.16 12.19
CA VAL A 25 1.40 4.08 11.47
C VAL A 25 1.84 5.48 10.98
N PHE A 26 0.95 6.20 10.32
CA PHE A 26 1.36 7.47 9.70
C PHE A 26 1.27 8.66 10.65
N CYS A 27 0.25 8.72 11.47
CA CYS A 27 0.05 9.88 12.36
C CYS A 27 0.77 9.73 13.69
N GLU A 28 0.73 8.55 14.31
CA GLU A 28 1.38 8.34 15.61
C GLU A 28 2.86 8.00 15.48
N GLU A 29 3.22 7.02 14.64
CA GLU A 29 4.62 6.63 14.47
C GLU A 29 5.42 7.63 13.64
N GLN A 30 4.89 8.06 12.48
CA GLN A 30 5.63 8.92 11.54
C GLN A 30 5.34 10.40 11.73
N LYS A 31 4.42 10.75 12.63
CA LYS A 31 4.11 12.15 12.96
C LYS A 31 3.56 12.97 11.79
N ILE A 32 2.91 12.32 10.84
CA ILE A 32 2.22 12.99 9.74
C ILE A 32 0.87 13.48 10.27
N SER A 33 0.47 14.73 9.95
CA SER A 33 -0.79 15.26 10.43
C SER A 33 -1.99 14.50 9.84
N LYS A 34 -3.09 14.45 10.57
CA LYS A 34 -4.29 13.77 10.09
C LYS A 34 -4.86 14.43 8.84
N GLU A 35 -4.72 15.74 8.72
CA GLU A 35 -5.20 16.48 7.54
C GLU A 35 -4.44 16.08 6.27
N ILE A 36 -3.16 15.74 6.40
CA ILE A 36 -2.35 15.26 5.27
C ILE A 36 -2.67 13.80 4.95
N GLU A 37 -2.72 12.96 5.98
CA GLU A 37 -2.98 11.53 5.80
C GLU A 37 -4.36 11.27 5.22
N PHE A 38 -5.38 11.92 5.75
CA PHE A 38 -6.78 11.80 5.30
C PHE A 38 -7.10 12.95 4.36
N ASP A 39 -6.75 12.76 3.09
CA ASP A 39 -6.72 13.77 2.04
C ASP A 39 -8.04 13.90 1.27
N ASN A 40 -9.13 13.29 1.75
CA ASN A 40 -10.45 13.28 1.13
C ASN A 40 -10.51 12.54 -0.22
N LEU A 41 -9.52 11.70 -0.52
CA LEU A 41 -9.50 10.90 -1.75
C LEU A 41 -9.90 9.44 -1.53
N ASP A 42 -10.11 9.01 -0.28
CA ASP A 42 -10.37 7.61 0.02
C ASP A 42 -11.59 7.04 -0.71
N HIS A 43 -12.62 7.85 -0.90
CA HIS A 43 -13.83 7.40 -1.60
C HIS A 43 -13.60 7.13 -3.10
N LEU A 44 -12.49 7.62 -3.66
CA LEU A 44 -12.11 7.39 -5.05
C LEU A 44 -11.18 6.19 -5.20
N CYS A 45 -10.82 5.54 -4.11
CA CYS A 45 -9.80 4.49 -4.07
C CYS A 45 -10.42 3.14 -3.74
N SER A 46 -9.71 2.08 -4.15
CA SER A 46 -9.95 0.73 -3.63
C SER A 46 -9.04 0.53 -2.41
N HIS A 47 -9.56 -0.14 -1.39
CA HIS A 47 -8.82 -0.38 -0.15
C HIS A 47 -8.67 -1.88 0.08
N PHE A 48 -7.49 -2.30 0.52
CA PHE A 48 -7.16 -3.70 0.70
C PHE A 48 -6.63 -3.93 2.10
N LEU A 49 -6.90 -5.11 2.62
CA LEU A 49 -6.59 -5.47 4.00
C LEU A 49 -5.91 -6.83 4.05
N ILE A 50 -5.03 -7.00 5.04
CA ILE A 50 -4.60 -8.31 5.48
C ILE A 50 -5.16 -8.52 6.88
N PHE A 51 -5.80 -9.66 7.09
CA PHE A 51 -6.26 -10.12 8.39
C PHE A 51 -5.29 -11.16 8.93
N ASP A 52 -5.05 -11.15 10.23
CA ASP A 52 -4.55 -12.31 10.95
C ASP A 52 -5.72 -12.78 11.78
N ASP A 53 -6.28 -13.93 11.38
CA ASP A 53 -7.54 -14.42 11.92
C ASP A 53 -8.63 -13.33 11.74
N LYS A 54 -9.14 -12.74 12.82
CA LYS A 54 -10.17 -11.68 12.73
C LYS A 54 -9.62 -10.27 12.88
N LYS A 55 -8.32 -10.13 13.10
CA LYS A 55 -7.70 -8.83 13.32
C LYS A 55 -7.14 -8.29 12.02
N VAL A 56 -7.47 -7.04 11.67
CA VAL A 56 -6.84 -6.36 10.53
C VAL A 56 -5.45 -5.89 10.97
N ILE A 57 -4.42 -6.29 10.23
CA ILE A 57 -3.02 -6.02 10.58
C ILE A 57 -2.28 -5.19 9.54
N ALA A 58 -2.84 -5.02 8.37
CA ALA A 58 -2.22 -4.22 7.30
C ALA A 58 -3.29 -3.66 6.38
N THR A 59 -2.96 -2.55 5.74
CA THR A 59 -3.85 -1.89 4.79
C THR A 59 -3.06 -1.23 3.68
N ALA A 60 -3.69 -1.05 2.53
CA ALA A 60 -3.18 -0.23 1.43
C ALA A 60 -4.36 0.30 0.63
N ARG A 61 -4.18 1.45 -0.01
CA ARG A 61 -5.18 1.95 -0.95
C ARG A 61 -4.60 2.00 -2.36
N VAL A 62 -5.47 1.87 -3.36
CA VAL A 62 -5.07 1.92 -4.76
C VAL A 62 -5.93 2.96 -5.46
N ARG A 63 -5.28 3.90 -6.12
CA ARG A 63 -5.93 5.01 -6.80
C ARG A 63 -5.61 4.99 -8.27
N GLN A 64 -6.62 5.16 -9.13
CA GLN A 64 -6.40 5.27 -10.57
C GLN A 64 -5.84 6.65 -10.89
N LYS A 65 -4.67 6.69 -11.54
CA LYS A 65 -4.01 7.93 -11.94
C LYS A 65 -4.32 8.29 -13.39
N GLU A 66 -4.29 7.30 -14.26
CA GLU A 66 -4.58 7.40 -15.68
C GLU A 66 -5.20 6.10 -16.13
N GLU A 67 -5.64 6.03 -17.39
CA GLU A 67 -6.13 4.77 -17.93
C GLU A 67 -5.02 3.71 -17.81
N ASN A 68 -5.35 2.58 -17.22
CA ASN A 68 -4.44 1.44 -17.00
C ASN A 68 -3.23 1.74 -16.11
N ILE A 69 -3.20 2.87 -15.39
CA ILE A 69 -2.14 3.17 -14.42
C ILE A 69 -2.74 3.34 -13.04
N LEU A 70 -2.36 2.45 -12.13
CA LEU A 70 -2.80 2.48 -10.74
C LEU A 70 -1.64 2.85 -9.83
N LYS A 71 -1.92 3.73 -8.87
CA LYS A 71 -0.94 4.11 -7.84
C LYS A 71 -1.29 3.43 -6.53
N ILE A 72 -0.33 2.68 -5.98
CA ILE A 72 -0.47 2.06 -4.66
C ILE A 72 -0.01 3.06 -3.63
N GLU A 73 -0.85 3.34 -2.64
CA GLU A 73 -0.64 4.37 -1.63
C GLU A 73 -1.01 3.86 -0.25
N ARG A 74 -0.55 4.54 0.78
CA ARG A 74 -0.97 4.29 2.18
C ARG A 74 -0.73 2.84 2.61
N VAL A 75 0.41 2.28 2.20
CA VAL A 75 0.79 0.91 2.60
C VAL A 75 1.26 0.96 4.05
N ALA A 76 0.58 0.25 4.91
CA ALA A 76 0.89 0.26 6.34
C ALA A 76 0.70 -1.13 6.95
N VAL A 77 1.69 -1.56 7.74
CA VAL A 77 1.66 -2.82 8.47
C VAL A 77 1.86 -2.49 9.95
N LEU A 78 1.02 -3.04 10.81
CA LEU A 78 1.20 -2.87 12.26
C LEU A 78 2.58 -3.35 12.69
N PHE A 79 3.20 -2.62 13.61
CA PHE A 79 4.58 -2.83 14.05
C PHE A 79 4.85 -4.31 14.42
N GLU A 80 3.93 -4.93 15.16
CA GLU A 80 4.08 -6.30 15.65
C GLU A 80 4.10 -7.34 14.52
N PHE A 81 3.62 -6.98 13.34
CA PHE A 81 3.53 -7.89 12.19
C PHE A 81 4.54 -7.57 11.08
N ARG A 82 5.46 -6.64 11.33
CA ARG A 82 6.54 -6.35 10.39
C ARG A 82 7.55 -7.49 10.40
N ARG A 83 8.29 -7.65 9.30
CA ARG A 83 9.28 -8.72 9.11
C ARG A 83 8.68 -10.12 9.01
N LEU A 84 7.36 -10.22 8.83
CA LEU A 84 6.65 -11.48 8.62
C LEU A 84 6.14 -11.59 7.18
N LYS A 85 6.68 -10.78 6.27
CA LYS A 85 6.30 -10.74 4.86
C LYS A 85 4.85 -10.31 4.61
N VAL A 86 4.23 -9.65 5.57
CA VAL A 86 2.85 -9.17 5.44
C VAL A 86 2.74 -8.10 4.36
N GLY A 87 3.66 -7.12 4.35
CA GLY A 87 3.67 -6.08 3.31
C GLY A 87 3.88 -6.65 1.92
N SER A 88 4.81 -7.59 1.77
CA SER A 88 5.04 -8.28 0.50
C SER A 88 3.79 -9.03 0.05
N THR A 89 3.14 -9.75 0.94
CA THR A 89 1.92 -10.48 0.65
C THR A 89 0.81 -9.52 0.20
N LEU A 90 0.65 -8.40 0.92
CA LEU A 90 -0.37 -7.40 0.59
C LEU A 90 -0.16 -6.86 -0.83
N ILE A 91 1.04 -6.39 -1.15
CA ILE A 91 1.34 -5.80 -2.47
C ILE A 91 1.20 -6.82 -3.60
N LYS A 92 1.73 -8.02 -3.40
CA LYS A 92 1.64 -9.08 -4.43
C LYS A 92 0.18 -9.45 -4.71
N ASN A 93 -0.64 -9.53 -3.68
CA ASN A 93 -2.07 -9.84 -3.86
C ASN A 93 -2.82 -8.70 -4.53
N ILE A 94 -2.48 -7.46 -4.23
CA ILE A 94 -3.08 -6.30 -4.91
C ILE A 94 -2.75 -6.37 -6.41
N ILE A 95 -1.51 -6.58 -6.75
CA ILE A 95 -1.07 -6.66 -8.15
C ILE A 95 -1.81 -7.78 -8.87
N GLN A 96 -1.87 -8.97 -8.27
CA GLN A 96 -2.56 -10.11 -8.87
C GLN A 96 -4.05 -9.84 -9.04
N TYR A 97 -4.67 -9.20 -8.05
CA TYR A 97 -6.09 -8.84 -8.12
C TYR A 97 -6.39 -8.01 -9.37
N PHE A 98 -5.61 -6.97 -9.62
CA PHE A 98 -5.85 -6.08 -10.76
C PHE A 98 -5.42 -6.68 -12.09
N ILE A 99 -4.32 -7.44 -12.13
CA ILE A 99 -3.86 -8.11 -13.35
C ILE A 99 -4.90 -9.13 -13.82
N ASN A 100 -5.56 -9.81 -12.89
CA ASN A 100 -6.64 -10.74 -13.23
C ASN A 100 -7.83 -10.04 -13.87
N LEU A 101 -8.06 -8.76 -13.56
CA LEU A 101 -9.13 -7.97 -14.18
C LEU A 101 -8.71 -7.42 -15.54
N ASN A 102 -7.45 -7.01 -15.68
CA ASN A 102 -6.91 -6.44 -16.92
C ASN A 102 -5.37 -6.54 -16.90
N GLU A 103 -4.85 -7.39 -17.76
CA GLU A 103 -3.40 -7.64 -17.84
C GLU A 103 -2.58 -6.42 -18.29
N ASN A 104 -3.24 -5.40 -18.84
CA ASN A 104 -2.55 -4.20 -19.32
C ASN A 104 -2.34 -3.15 -18.23
N ILE A 105 -2.79 -3.41 -17.00
CA ILE A 105 -2.62 -2.47 -15.89
C ILE A 105 -1.16 -2.39 -15.49
N SER A 106 -0.68 -1.15 -15.27
CA SER A 106 0.63 -0.85 -14.73
C SER A 106 0.48 -0.29 -13.32
N PHE A 107 1.50 -0.50 -12.48
CA PHE A 107 1.49 -0.04 -11.09
C PHE A 107 2.65 0.90 -10.83
N ILE A 108 2.36 2.01 -10.16
CA ILE A 108 3.37 2.95 -9.68
C ILE A 108 3.15 3.19 -8.17
N LEU A 109 4.17 3.67 -7.51
CA LEU A 109 4.08 4.14 -6.13
C LEU A 109 5.17 5.15 -5.84
N HIS A 110 4.99 5.90 -4.76
CA HIS A 110 6.02 6.78 -4.22
C HIS A 110 6.51 6.14 -2.92
N SER A 111 7.73 5.60 -2.94
CA SER A 111 8.32 4.97 -1.77
C SER A 111 9.11 5.98 -0.96
N GLN A 112 9.00 5.91 0.37
CA GLN A 112 9.99 6.53 1.21
C GLN A 112 11.34 5.90 0.86
N VAL A 113 12.38 6.73 0.71
CA VAL A 113 13.72 6.24 0.31
C VAL A 113 14.22 5.16 1.27
N ALA A 114 13.93 5.29 2.56
CA ALA A 114 14.37 4.35 3.58
C ALA A 114 13.84 2.92 3.37
N VAL A 115 12.73 2.75 2.64
CA VAL A 115 12.12 1.42 2.40
C VAL A 115 12.11 1.04 0.92
N ALA A 116 12.83 1.75 0.08
CA ALA A 116 12.88 1.44 -1.36
C ALA A 116 13.38 0.01 -1.62
N ASP A 117 14.33 -0.48 -0.83
CA ASP A 117 14.85 -1.85 -0.97
C ASP A 117 13.75 -2.90 -0.83
N PHE A 118 12.78 -2.66 0.03
CA PHE A 118 11.63 -3.55 0.18
C PHE A 118 10.87 -3.69 -1.15
N TYR A 119 10.58 -2.55 -1.79
CA TYR A 119 9.85 -2.58 -3.07
C TYR A 119 10.70 -3.16 -4.19
N GLU A 120 12.02 -2.92 -4.19
CA GLU A 120 12.92 -3.55 -5.15
C GLU A 120 12.88 -5.08 -5.03
N SER A 121 12.77 -5.60 -3.81
CA SER A 121 12.71 -7.04 -3.57
C SER A 121 11.43 -7.70 -4.13
N ILE A 122 10.41 -6.91 -4.46
CA ILE A 122 9.15 -7.41 -5.05
C ILE A 122 8.90 -6.85 -6.44
N ASN A 123 9.99 -6.60 -7.18
CA ASN A 123 9.99 -6.28 -8.60
C ASN A 123 9.55 -4.86 -8.96
N PHE A 124 9.78 -3.91 -8.07
CA PHE A 124 9.66 -2.50 -8.41
C PHE A 124 11.05 -1.94 -8.71
N ILE A 125 11.12 -0.98 -9.62
CA ILE A 125 12.34 -0.23 -9.89
C ILE A 125 12.06 1.25 -9.71
N SER A 126 13.06 1.99 -9.22
CA SER A 126 12.95 3.44 -9.07
C SER A 126 13.13 4.13 -10.41
N TYR A 127 12.51 5.30 -10.55
CA TYR A 127 12.71 6.18 -11.70
C TYR A 127 12.63 7.64 -11.24
N GLY A 128 13.35 8.51 -11.97
CA GLY A 128 13.40 9.93 -11.61
C GLY A 128 14.27 10.21 -10.41
N ASP A 129 14.27 11.45 -9.97
CA ASP A 129 15.06 11.93 -8.84
C ASP A 129 14.28 11.79 -7.52
N GLU A 130 15.01 11.74 -6.42
CA GLU A 130 14.39 11.82 -5.09
C GLU A 130 13.70 13.16 -4.92
N PHE A 131 12.61 13.14 -4.15
CA PHE A 131 11.82 14.33 -3.85
C PHE A 131 11.30 14.25 -2.42
N PHE A 132 10.86 15.39 -1.88
CA PHE A 132 10.26 15.40 -0.55
C PHE A 132 8.74 15.35 -0.67
N GLU A 133 8.12 14.49 0.15
CA GLU A 133 6.68 14.39 0.28
C GLU A 133 6.41 14.35 1.78
N ASP A 134 5.62 15.29 2.27
CA ASP A 134 5.34 15.43 3.70
C ASP A 134 6.62 15.54 4.57
N GLY A 135 7.65 16.17 4.02
CA GLY A 135 8.92 16.35 4.70
C GLY A 135 9.82 15.12 4.74
N ILE A 136 9.44 14.05 4.07
CA ILE A 136 10.17 12.78 4.06
C ILE A 136 10.72 12.52 2.65
N PRO A 137 12.00 12.11 2.51
CA PRO A 137 12.54 11.77 1.18
C PRO A 137 11.82 10.59 0.55
N HIS A 138 11.39 10.75 -0.69
CA HIS A 138 10.68 9.74 -1.46
C HIS A 138 11.32 9.54 -2.83
N ILE A 139 11.01 8.43 -3.46
CA ILE A 139 11.37 8.15 -4.84
C ILE A 139 10.22 7.41 -5.52
N ALA A 140 9.92 7.79 -6.76
CA ALA A 140 8.90 7.11 -7.54
C ALA A 140 9.40 5.75 -8.00
N MET A 141 8.53 4.75 -7.95
CA MET A 141 8.86 3.39 -8.37
C MET A 141 7.74 2.82 -9.24
N LYS A 142 8.11 1.92 -10.13
CA LYS A 142 7.15 1.22 -10.99
C LYS A 142 7.38 -0.28 -10.96
N TYR A 143 6.28 -1.02 -11.05
CA TYR A 143 6.33 -2.47 -11.06
C TYR A 143 6.81 -2.98 -12.42
N ILE A 144 7.75 -3.91 -12.42
CA ILE A 144 8.23 -4.59 -13.63
C ILE A 144 7.57 -5.96 -13.66
N LYS A 145 6.72 -6.19 -14.66
CA LYS A 145 6.07 -7.49 -14.83
C LYS A 145 7.11 -8.53 -15.17
N THR A 146 7.10 -9.61 -14.40
CA THR A 146 7.99 -10.73 -14.71
C THR A 146 7.39 -11.53 -15.85
N LYS A 147 8.24 -11.93 -16.80
CA LYS A 147 7.85 -12.90 -17.84
C LYS A 147 7.84 -14.28 -17.20
N THR A 148 6.72 -14.96 -17.30
CA THR A 148 6.62 -16.36 -16.90
C THR A 148 6.87 -17.26 -18.08
#